data_bc9df9c0852d79568a4bd2e88a6c5f3c
#
_entry.id   bc9df9c0852d79568a4bd2e88a6c5f3c
#
_cell.length_a   1.000
_cell.length_b   1.000
_cell.length_c   1.000
_cell.angle_alpha   90.00
_cell.angle_beta   90.00
_cell.angle_gamma   90.00
#
_symmetry.space_group_name_H-M   'P 1'
#
loop_
_entity.id
_entity.type
_entity.pdbx_description
1 polymer ?
#
loop_
_entity_poly.entity_id
_entity_poly.type
_entity_poly.pdbx_seq_one_letter_code
_entity_poly.pdbx_strand_id
1 'polypeptide(L)'
;KRFAQHGESPLSLNWQDKKSQKSRFKNFLELVEIKNQDILDIGCGFGDFYEYLKECNIQPRNYTGIDINPTFIECCKKKYPSINFHVNNTVDDELPDGNFDIIFMVGIFSYNFKEFDNENFIKQVVTKAFNKAKHTLIFDMQSIIINKDYETANHIHYQKPSDILDFALSLTPHVILKH
;
A
#
# COMPACT_ATOMS: atom_id res chain seq x y z
N LYS A 1 -5.15 -12.82 -14.65
CA LYS A 1 -4.56 -12.78 -16.02
C LYS A 1 -3.09 -12.33 -16.01
N ARG A 2 -2.71 -11.21 -15.35
CA ARG A 2 -1.31 -10.72 -15.34
C ARG A 2 -0.32 -11.69 -14.69
N PHE A 3 -0.66 -12.29 -13.56
CA PHE A 3 0.19 -13.29 -12.92
C PHE A 3 0.54 -14.46 -13.83
N ALA A 4 -0.41 -14.94 -14.64
CA ALA A 4 -0.17 -16.00 -15.60
C ALA A 4 0.83 -15.60 -16.73
N GLN A 5 0.97 -14.30 -17.01
CA GLN A 5 1.87 -13.77 -18.02
C GLN A 5 3.26 -13.43 -17.48
N HIS A 6 3.32 -12.90 -16.25
CA HIS A 6 4.53 -12.27 -15.71
C HIS A 6 5.08 -12.96 -14.45
N GLY A 7 4.35 -13.96 -13.90
CA GLY A 7 4.76 -14.65 -12.68
C GLY A 7 4.91 -13.70 -11.48
N GLU A 8 5.79 -14.02 -10.54
CA GLU A 8 6.14 -13.16 -9.40
C GLU A 8 7.03 -12.00 -9.86
N SER A 9 6.42 -10.95 -10.40
CA SER A 9 7.14 -9.78 -10.87
C SER A 9 6.35 -8.50 -10.61
N PRO A 10 7.01 -7.32 -10.57
CA PRO A 10 6.35 -6.03 -10.43
C PRO A 10 5.27 -5.78 -11.49
N LEU A 11 5.44 -6.31 -12.71
CA LEU A 11 4.46 -6.20 -13.80
C LEU A 11 3.12 -6.86 -13.45
N SER A 12 3.12 -7.92 -12.65
CA SER A 12 1.90 -8.57 -12.17
C SER A 12 1.10 -7.71 -11.21
N LEU A 13 1.78 -6.79 -10.51
CA LEU A 13 1.22 -5.83 -9.56
C LEU A 13 0.97 -4.44 -10.20
N ASN A 14 0.99 -4.31 -11.52
CA ASN A 14 0.87 -3.05 -12.24
C ASN A 14 2.00 -2.02 -12.00
N TRP A 15 3.13 -2.43 -11.46
CA TRP A 15 4.32 -1.59 -11.43
C TRP A 15 4.99 -1.57 -12.80
N GLN A 16 5.58 -0.45 -13.16
CA GLN A 16 6.36 -0.32 -14.39
C GLN A 16 7.63 -1.20 -14.31
N ASP A 17 8.32 -1.15 -13.18
CA ASP A 17 9.52 -1.94 -12.90
C ASP A 17 9.83 -1.97 -11.39
N LYS A 18 10.84 -2.74 -11.02
CA LYS A 18 11.30 -2.89 -9.62
C LYS A 18 11.93 -1.59 -9.07
N LYS A 19 12.48 -0.74 -9.94
CA LYS A 19 13.11 0.53 -9.54
C LYS A 19 12.05 1.54 -9.10
N SER A 20 10.98 1.67 -9.87
CA SER A 20 9.87 2.57 -9.54
C SER A 20 9.16 2.14 -8.24
N GLN A 21 8.97 0.83 -8.05
CA GLN A 21 8.42 0.27 -6.82
C GLN A 21 9.31 0.59 -5.60
N LYS A 22 10.62 0.29 -5.68
CA LYS A 22 11.57 0.58 -4.60
C LYS A 22 11.71 2.07 -4.29
N SER A 23 11.58 2.94 -5.30
CA SER A 23 11.59 4.38 -5.09
C SER A 23 10.45 4.84 -4.17
N ARG A 24 9.25 4.23 -4.31
CA ARG A 24 8.12 4.53 -3.41
C ARG A 24 8.37 4.01 -2.01
N PHE A 25 8.86 2.79 -1.87
CA PHE A 25 9.24 2.24 -0.56
C PHE A 25 10.26 3.13 0.16
N LYS A 26 11.28 3.61 -0.58
CA LYS A 26 12.25 4.55 -0.04
C LYS A 26 11.59 5.84 0.48
N ASN A 27 10.67 6.43 -0.30
CA ASN A 27 9.96 7.64 0.13
C ASN A 27 9.19 7.43 1.45
N PHE A 28 8.64 6.24 1.67
CA PHE A 28 7.95 5.91 2.93
C PHE A 28 8.92 5.81 4.10
N LEU A 29 10.08 5.18 3.89
CA LEU A 29 11.12 5.08 4.93
C LEU A 29 11.71 6.44 5.33
N GLU A 30 11.61 7.45 4.48
CA GLU A 30 12.00 8.83 4.81
C GLU A 30 11.01 9.54 5.75
N LEU A 31 9.77 9.04 5.86
CA LEU A 31 8.70 9.65 6.64
C LEU A 31 8.48 9.00 8.00
N VAL A 32 8.86 7.72 8.16
CA VAL A 32 8.61 6.96 9.40
C VAL A 32 9.76 6.04 9.75
N GLU A 33 9.99 5.87 11.05
CA GLU A 33 10.94 4.88 11.57
C GLU A 33 10.21 3.56 11.83
N ILE A 34 10.66 2.50 11.17
CA ILE A 34 10.03 1.16 11.19
C ILE A 34 10.64 0.24 12.26
N LYS A 35 11.87 0.51 12.69
CA LYS A 35 12.58 -0.37 13.62
C LYS A 35 11.77 -0.58 14.90
N ASN A 36 11.61 -1.86 15.28
CA ASN A 36 10.84 -2.27 16.47
C ASN A 36 9.34 -1.86 16.47
N GLN A 37 8.76 -1.61 15.31
CA GLN A 37 7.33 -1.30 15.16
C GLN A 37 6.55 -2.55 14.70
N ASP A 38 5.27 -2.61 15.06
CA ASP A 38 4.32 -3.58 14.53
C ASP A 38 3.68 -3.03 13.26
N ILE A 39 3.87 -3.75 12.15
CA ILE A 39 3.51 -3.28 10.81
C ILE A 39 2.35 -4.08 10.25
N LEU A 40 1.36 -3.37 9.67
CA LEU A 40 0.40 -3.94 8.74
C LEU A 40 0.64 -3.36 7.34
N ASP A 41 0.86 -4.23 6.37
CA ASP A 41 0.99 -3.88 4.95
C ASP A 41 -0.28 -4.32 4.21
N ILE A 42 -1.13 -3.37 3.85
CA ILE A 42 -2.38 -3.58 3.12
C ILE A 42 -2.12 -3.52 1.62
N GLY A 43 -2.44 -4.60 0.90
CA GLY A 43 -2.08 -4.76 -0.51
C GLY A 43 -0.62 -5.17 -0.68
N CYS A 44 -0.14 -6.09 0.16
CA CYS A 44 1.27 -6.48 0.23
C CYS A 44 1.83 -7.16 -1.04
N GLY A 45 0.97 -7.54 -1.99
CA GLY A 45 1.37 -8.22 -3.22
C GLY A 45 2.17 -9.49 -2.95
N PHE A 46 3.39 -9.56 -3.45
CA PHE A 46 4.33 -10.68 -3.22
C PHE A 46 5.24 -10.48 -1.99
N GLY A 47 4.89 -9.56 -1.08
CA GLY A 47 5.72 -9.21 0.08
C GLY A 47 6.94 -8.36 -0.29
N ASP A 48 6.85 -7.60 -1.39
CA ASP A 48 7.98 -6.82 -1.92
C ASP A 48 8.45 -5.74 -0.95
N PHE A 49 7.53 -5.14 -0.17
CA PHE A 49 7.92 -4.16 0.84
C PHE A 49 8.70 -4.83 2.00
N TYR A 50 8.26 -6.00 2.45
CA TYR A 50 9.02 -6.78 3.43
C TYR A 50 10.40 -7.17 2.91
N GLU A 51 10.50 -7.59 1.64
CA GLU A 51 11.80 -7.85 1.00
C GLU A 51 12.71 -6.62 1.01
N TYR A 52 12.14 -5.46 0.68
CA TYR A 52 12.88 -4.20 0.67
C TYR A 52 13.38 -3.79 2.07
N LEU A 53 12.58 -4.01 3.13
CA LEU A 53 13.03 -3.80 4.51
C LEU A 53 14.23 -4.67 4.85
N LYS A 54 14.22 -5.95 4.45
CA LYS A 54 15.36 -6.85 4.62
C LYS A 54 16.61 -6.38 3.89
N GLU A 55 16.46 -5.94 2.62
CA GLU A 55 17.58 -5.38 1.84
C GLU A 55 18.20 -4.15 2.51
N CYS A 56 17.38 -3.34 3.19
CA CYS A 56 17.82 -2.17 3.94
C CYS A 56 18.31 -2.48 5.36
N ASN A 57 18.33 -3.76 5.79
CA ASN A 57 18.62 -4.18 7.16
C ASN A 57 17.70 -3.52 8.21
N ILE A 58 16.45 -3.23 7.85
CA ILE A 58 15.43 -2.70 8.75
C ILE A 58 14.57 -3.86 9.23
N GLN A 59 14.50 -4.05 10.55
CA GLN A 59 13.72 -5.13 11.14
C GLN A 59 12.56 -4.55 11.96
N PRO A 60 11.31 -4.73 11.53
CA PRO A 60 10.13 -4.44 12.35
C PRO A 60 10.07 -5.43 13.52
N ARG A 61 9.32 -5.12 14.58
CA ARG A 61 9.05 -6.06 15.67
C ARG A 61 8.19 -7.22 15.15
N ASN A 62 7.08 -6.88 14.48
CA ASN A 62 6.24 -7.84 13.75
C ASN A 62 5.83 -7.23 12.40
N TYR A 63 5.64 -8.11 11.43
CA TYR A 63 5.11 -7.73 10.12
C TYR A 63 3.94 -8.64 9.76
N THR A 64 2.83 -8.02 9.36
CA THR A 64 1.66 -8.69 8.83
C THR A 64 1.35 -8.11 7.45
N GLY A 65 1.26 -8.95 6.43
CA GLY A 65 0.86 -8.56 5.08
C GLY A 65 -0.52 -9.09 4.74
N ILE A 66 -1.35 -8.26 4.12
CA ILE A 66 -2.66 -8.69 3.60
C ILE A 66 -2.82 -8.28 2.14
N ASP A 67 -3.47 -9.14 1.38
CA ASP A 67 -3.83 -8.88 -0.02
C ASP A 67 -5.11 -9.63 -0.37
N ILE A 68 -5.90 -9.06 -1.27
CA ILE A 68 -7.15 -9.69 -1.75
C ILE A 68 -6.87 -10.94 -2.62
N ASN A 69 -5.68 -11.05 -3.20
CA ASN A 69 -5.34 -12.11 -4.13
C ASN A 69 -4.73 -13.33 -3.40
N PRO A 70 -5.44 -14.48 -3.31
CA PRO A 70 -4.94 -15.65 -2.63
C PRO A 70 -3.64 -16.21 -3.23
N THR A 71 -3.45 -16.09 -4.54
CA THR A 71 -2.22 -16.55 -5.20
C THR A 71 -0.99 -15.77 -4.74
N PHE A 72 -1.13 -14.44 -4.53
CA PHE A 72 -0.03 -13.62 -4.03
C PHE A 72 0.33 -14.00 -2.59
N ILE A 73 -0.68 -14.22 -1.76
CA ILE A 73 -0.49 -14.66 -0.38
C ILE A 73 0.15 -16.05 -0.29
N GLU A 74 -0.20 -16.98 -1.18
CA GLU A 74 0.48 -18.27 -1.25
C GLU A 74 1.97 -18.13 -1.59
N CYS A 75 2.32 -17.24 -2.52
CA CYS A 75 3.72 -16.93 -2.84
C CYS A 75 4.44 -16.34 -1.62
N CYS A 76 3.82 -15.38 -0.92
CA CYS A 76 4.39 -14.81 0.31
C CYS A 76 4.66 -15.86 1.38
N LYS A 77 3.69 -16.73 1.67
CA LYS A 77 3.83 -17.79 2.67
C LYS A 77 4.94 -18.79 2.34
N LYS A 78 5.12 -19.11 1.07
CA LYS A 78 6.24 -19.96 0.61
C LYS A 78 7.59 -19.28 0.77
N LYS A 79 7.66 -17.99 0.41
CA LYS A 79 8.89 -17.19 0.43
C LYS A 79 9.31 -16.79 1.85
N TYR A 80 8.33 -16.53 2.73
CA TYR A 80 8.52 -16.02 4.09
C TYR A 80 7.68 -16.80 5.10
N PRO A 81 7.98 -18.08 5.38
CA PRO A 81 7.13 -18.96 6.20
C PRO A 81 6.98 -18.50 7.68
N SER A 82 7.87 -17.64 8.17
CA SER A 82 7.82 -17.09 9.53
C SER A 82 7.06 -15.77 9.65
N ILE A 83 6.55 -15.22 8.53
CA ILE A 83 5.85 -13.95 8.50
C ILE A 83 4.35 -14.18 8.30
N ASN A 84 3.54 -13.37 8.93
CA ASN A 84 2.09 -13.46 8.84
C ASN A 84 1.59 -12.85 7.53
N PHE A 85 1.00 -13.70 6.67
CA PHE A 85 0.33 -13.25 5.45
C PHE A 85 -1.07 -13.84 5.37
N HIS A 86 -2.08 -13.00 5.07
CA HIS A 86 -3.48 -13.41 5.02
C HIS A 86 -4.18 -12.87 3.78
N VAL A 87 -5.09 -13.67 3.24
CA VAL A 87 -6.05 -13.17 2.25
C VAL A 87 -7.06 -12.28 2.98
N ASN A 88 -7.26 -11.08 2.49
CA ASN A 88 -8.21 -10.13 3.08
C ASN A 88 -8.70 -9.14 2.01
N ASN A 89 -10.03 -9.01 1.91
CA ASN A 89 -10.65 -7.92 1.17
C ASN A 89 -10.89 -6.76 2.14
N THR A 90 -10.02 -5.79 2.16
CA THR A 90 -10.06 -4.67 3.11
C THR A 90 -11.38 -3.88 3.10
N VAL A 91 -12.17 -3.95 2.02
CA VAL A 91 -13.49 -3.33 1.96
C VAL A 91 -14.49 -4.11 2.81
N ASP A 92 -14.59 -5.42 2.59
CA ASP A 92 -15.65 -6.26 3.12
C ASP A 92 -15.25 -6.94 4.43
N ASP A 93 -13.97 -7.35 4.57
CA ASP A 93 -13.49 -8.09 5.73
C ASP A 93 -13.01 -7.15 6.85
N GLU A 94 -13.08 -7.60 8.10
CA GLU A 94 -12.36 -6.94 9.19
C GLU A 94 -10.85 -7.03 8.99
N LEU A 95 -10.13 -5.98 9.38
CA LEU A 95 -8.67 -6.03 9.38
C LEU A 95 -8.15 -7.01 10.44
N PRO A 96 -6.99 -7.64 10.23
CA PRO A 96 -6.43 -8.60 11.17
C PRO A 96 -6.40 -8.08 12.60
N ASP A 97 -6.62 -8.99 13.56
CA ASP A 97 -6.45 -8.67 14.97
C ASP A 97 -5.01 -8.27 15.27
N GLY A 98 -4.86 -7.38 16.24
CA GLY A 98 -3.55 -6.88 16.67
C GLY A 98 -3.53 -5.36 16.78
N ASN A 99 -2.44 -4.88 17.38
CA ASN A 99 -2.13 -3.47 17.47
C ASN A 99 -1.03 -3.17 16.48
N PHE A 100 -1.32 -2.39 15.46
CA PHE A 100 -0.34 -1.99 14.45
C PHE A 100 0.13 -0.57 14.72
N ASP A 101 1.42 -0.41 14.99
CA ASP A 101 2.01 0.91 15.19
C ASP A 101 1.97 1.72 13.90
N ILE A 102 2.25 1.05 12.76
CA ILE A 102 2.23 1.67 11.45
C ILE A 102 1.46 0.80 10.47
N ILE A 103 0.58 1.42 9.68
CA ILE A 103 -0.11 0.76 8.57
C ILE A 103 0.36 1.38 7.26
N PHE A 104 0.76 0.52 6.31
CA PHE A 104 1.19 0.90 4.97
C PHE A 104 0.16 0.48 3.93
N MET A 105 -0.05 1.34 2.93
CA MET A 105 -0.85 1.06 1.74
C MET A 105 -0.12 1.61 0.51
N VAL A 106 0.63 0.74 -0.19
CA VAL A 106 1.50 1.14 -1.30
C VAL A 106 0.93 0.66 -2.63
N GLY A 107 0.54 1.59 -3.48
CA GLY A 107 0.08 1.31 -4.85
C GLY A 107 -1.35 0.77 -4.98
N ILE A 108 -2.09 0.59 -3.88
CA ILE A 108 -3.45 0.02 -3.93
C ILE A 108 -4.48 0.97 -4.53
N PHE A 109 -4.24 2.28 -4.47
CA PHE A 109 -5.16 3.31 -4.98
C PHE A 109 -4.84 3.78 -6.41
N SER A 110 -3.87 3.14 -7.06
CA SER A 110 -3.45 3.53 -8.41
C SER A 110 -4.38 3.03 -9.53
N TYR A 111 -5.25 2.06 -9.25
CA TYR A 111 -6.12 1.48 -10.29
C TYR A 111 -7.43 2.26 -10.43
N ASN A 112 -7.79 2.60 -11.67
CA ASN A 112 -9.07 3.24 -11.99
C ASN A 112 -10.15 2.17 -12.21
N PHE A 113 -10.96 1.94 -11.20
CA PHE A 113 -12.12 1.05 -11.30
C PHE A 113 -13.24 1.79 -12.02
N LYS A 114 -13.56 1.37 -13.23
CA LYS A 114 -14.63 2.00 -14.04
C LYS A 114 -16.04 1.75 -13.50
N GLU A 115 -16.19 0.69 -12.69
CA GLU A 115 -17.47 0.20 -12.17
C GLU A 115 -17.72 0.63 -10.73
N PHE A 116 -16.72 1.24 -10.07
CA PHE A 116 -16.80 1.68 -8.69
C PHE A 116 -16.50 3.17 -8.56
N ASP A 117 -17.05 3.77 -7.53
CA ASP A 117 -16.65 5.09 -7.07
C ASP A 117 -15.28 4.99 -6.37
N ASN A 118 -14.21 5.35 -7.11
CA ASN A 118 -12.83 5.29 -6.61
C ASN A 118 -12.64 6.17 -5.38
N GLU A 119 -13.29 7.34 -5.30
CA GLU A 119 -13.17 8.23 -4.14
C GLU A 119 -13.80 7.62 -2.89
N ASN A 120 -14.98 7.02 -3.03
CA ASN A 120 -15.64 6.34 -1.92
C ASN A 120 -14.83 5.12 -1.45
N PHE A 121 -14.29 4.34 -2.38
CA PHE A 121 -13.38 3.23 -2.07
C PHE A 121 -12.17 3.70 -1.25
N ILE A 122 -11.49 4.76 -1.70
CA ILE A 122 -10.33 5.35 -1.01
C ILE A 122 -10.72 5.77 0.41
N LYS A 123 -11.80 6.54 0.55
CA LYS A 123 -12.27 7.04 1.86
C LYS A 123 -12.62 5.91 2.83
N GLN A 124 -13.29 4.87 2.35
CA GLN A 124 -13.61 3.69 3.17
C GLN A 124 -12.35 2.99 3.67
N VAL A 125 -11.45 2.64 2.76
CA VAL A 125 -10.24 1.87 3.11
C VAL A 125 -9.31 2.70 4.01
N VAL A 126 -9.11 3.97 3.70
CA VAL A 126 -8.27 4.88 4.52
C VAL A 126 -8.87 5.07 5.90
N THR A 127 -10.17 5.31 6.02
CA THR A 127 -10.84 5.46 7.33
C THR A 127 -10.72 4.19 8.17
N LYS A 128 -10.94 3.02 7.57
CA LYS A 128 -10.82 1.73 8.24
C LYS A 128 -9.39 1.49 8.76
N ALA A 129 -8.40 1.74 7.90
CA ALA A 129 -7.00 1.62 8.26
C ALA A 129 -6.57 2.66 9.32
N PHE A 130 -7.05 3.91 9.21
CA PHE A 130 -6.77 4.96 10.18
C PHE A 130 -7.26 4.60 11.59
N ASN A 131 -8.49 4.09 11.70
CA ASN A 131 -9.06 3.66 12.98
C ASN A 131 -8.33 2.45 13.60
N LYS A 132 -7.58 1.69 12.80
CA LYS A 132 -6.79 0.53 13.24
C LYS A 132 -5.34 0.89 13.56
N ALA A 133 -4.80 1.95 12.98
CA ALA A 133 -3.43 2.40 13.19
C ALA A 133 -3.27 3.04 14.57
N LYS A 134 -2.24 2.63 15.31
CA LYS A 134 -1.94 3.19 16.63
C LYS A 134 -1.23 4.53 16.55
N HIS A 135 -0.31 4.68 15.60
CA HIS A 135 0.52 5.87 15.47
C HIS A 135 0.48 6.49 14.09
N THR A 136 0.67 5.69 13.03
CA THR A 136 0.83 6.22 11.69
C THR A 136 0.11 5.36 10.65
N LEU A 137 -0.67 6.02 9.81
CA LEU A 137 -1.15 5.48 8.54
C LEU A 137 -0.40 6.20 7.42
N ILE A 138 0.17 5.44 6.49
CA ILE A 138 0.88 5.98 5.35
C ILE A 138 0.44 5.30 4.06
N PHE A 139 0.13 6.07 3.03
CA PHE A 139 -0.32 5.58 1.73
C PHE A 139 0.12 6.49 0.61
N ASP A 140 0.08 5.99 -0.63
CA ASP A 140 0.38 6.77 -1.80
C ASP A 140 -0.73 6.73 -2.85
N MET A 141 -0.69 7.73 -3.72
CA MET A 141 -1.60 7.87 -4.86
C MET A 141 -0.88 8.48 -6.05
N GLN A 142 -1.46 8.31 -7.23
CA GLN A 142 -1.04 9.07 -8.41
C GLN A 142 -1.69 10.45 -8.37
N SER A 143 -0.88 11.50 -8.56
CA SER A 143 -1.37 12.88 -8.59
C SER A 143 -1.86 13.28 -9.98
N ILE A 144 -2.92 14.11 -10.06
CA ILE A 144 -3.28 14.80 -11.31
C ILE A 144 -2.29 15.91 -11.67
N ILE A 145 -1.45 16.36 -10.71
CA ILE A 145 -0.42 17.37 -10.94
C ILE A 145 0.82 16.64 -11.42
N ILE A 146 1.01 16.61 -12.71
CA ILE A 146 2.05 15.84 -13.40
C ILE A 146 2.93 16.76 -14.26
N ASN A 147 4.14 16.28 -14.58
CA ASN A 147 5.01 16.95 -15.55
C ASN A 147 4.38 16.97 -16.95
N LYS A 148 4.75 17.95 -17.76
CA LYS A 148 4.28 18.09 -19.15
C LYS A 148 4.60 16.87 -20.01
N ASP A 149 5.70 16.18 -19.70
CA ASP A 149 6.17 15.00 -20.44
C ASP A 149 5.61 13.67 -19.91
N TYR A 150 4.75 13.71 -18.88
CA TYR A 150 4.17 12.50 -18.31
C TYR A 150 2.91 12.08 -19.07
N GLU A 151 2.93 10.90 -19.65
CA GLU A 151 1.77 10.32 -20.31
C GLU A 151 0.80 9.70 -19.29
N THR A 152 -0.44 10.18 -19.29
CA THR A 152 -1.50 9.60 -18.46
C THR A 152 -2.04 8.31 -19.06
N ALA A 153 -2.50 7.40 -18.21
CA ALA A 153 -3.09 6.14 -18.64
C ALA A 153 -4.52 6.00 -18.09
N ASN A 154 -5.46 5.61 -18.94
CA ASN A 154 -6.89 5.49 -18.60
C ASN A 154 -7.20 4.46 -17.49
N HIS A 155 -6.30 3.53 -17.22
CA HIS A 155 -6.45 2.52 -16.19
C HIS A 155 -5.89 2.97 -14.83
N ILE A 156 -5.29 4.17 -14.77
CA ILE A 156 -4.76 4.78 -13.54
C ILE A 156 -5.75 5.80 -13.00
N HIS A 157 -5.99 5.74 -11.70
CA HIS A 157 -6.73 6.75 -10.97
C HIS A 157 -5.77 7.85 -10.50
N TYR A 158 -6.05 9.09 -10.91
CA TYR A 158 -5.26 10.27 -10.56
C TYR A 158 -6.05 11.11 -9.57
N GLN A 159 -5.48 11.30 -8.38
CA GLN A 159 -6.11 12.03 -7.29
C GLN A 159 -5.64 13.48 -7.24
N LYS A 160 -6.54 14.39 -6.95
CA LYS A 160 -6.19 15.79 -6.66
C LYS A 160 -5.63 15.89 -5.23
N PRO A 161 -4.37 16.38 -5.06
CA PRO A 161 -3.73 16.41 -3.75
C PRO A 161 -4.51 17.19 -2.67
N SER A 162 -5.19 18.29 -3.06
CA SER A 162 -6.00 19.08 -2.10
C SER A 162 -7.17 18.27 -1.54
N ASP A 163 -7.84 17.45 -2.37
CA ASP A 163 -9.03 16.72 -1.95
C ASP A 163 -8.68 15.60 -0.97
N ILE A 164 -7.53 14.94 -1.20
CA ILE A 164 -7.04 13.93 -0.25
C ILE A 164 -6.48 14.56 1.03
N LEU A 165 -5.88 15.74 0.94
CA LEU A 165 -5.42 16.49 2.10
C LEU A 165 -6.60 16.92 2.97
N ASP A 166 -7.65 17.49 2.38
CA ASP A 166 -8.88 17.90 3.08
C ASP A 166 -9.54 16.68 3.75
N PHE A 167 -9.60 15.54 3.07
CA PHE A 167 -10.10 14.31 3.64
C PHE A 167 -9.24 13.82 4.81
N ALA A 168 -7.91 13.81 4.67
CA ALA A 168 -7.02 13.37 5.74
C ALA A 168 -7.11 14.30 6.97
N LEU A 169 -7.22 15.62 6.75
CA LEU A 169 -7.42 16.61 7.82
C LEU A 169 -8.78 16.45 8.51
N SER A 170 -9.78 15.88 7.87
CA SER A 170 -11.04 15.54 8.53
C SER A 170 -10.92 14.37 9.51
N LEU A 171 -9.89 13.53 9.37
CA LEU A 171 -9.62 12.39 10.27
C LEU A 171 -8.69 12.80 11.43
N THR A 172 -7.72 13.66 11.17
CA THR A 172 -6.72 14.09 12.16
C THR A 172 -6.07 15.43 11.75
N PRO A 173 -5.71 16.30 12.71
CA PRO A 173 -4.93 17.51 12.39
C PRO A 173 -3.45 17.22 12.05
N HIS A 174 -2.96 16.01 12.28
CA HIS A 174 -1.56 15.61 12.08
C HIS A 174 -1.37 14.93 10.72
N VAL A 175 -1.24 15.72 9.65
CA VAL A 175 -1.10 15.25 8.29
C VAL A 175 0.20 15.76 7.67
N ILE A 176 0.91 14.87 6.97
CA ILE A 176 2.05 15.21 6.11
C ILE A 176 1.68 14.79 4.70
N LEU A 177 1.71 15.72 3.76
CA LEU A 177 1.58 15.43 2.34
C LEU A 177 2.92 15.73 1.65
N LYS A 178 3.48 14.70 1.01
CA LYS A 178 4.69 14.79 0.18
C LYS A 178 4.29 14.60 -1.28
N HIS A 179 4.58 15.60 -2.14
CA HIS A 179 4.26 15.58 -3.57
C HIS A 179 5.53 15.65 -4.42
#